data_e27bb9cc11b985fd3aa429b869d96bb6
#
_entry.id   e27bb9cc11b985fd3aa429b869d96bb6
#
_cell.length_a   1.000
_cell.length_b   1.000
_cell.length_c   1.000
_cell.angle_alpha   90.00
_cell.angle_beta   90.00
_cell.angle_gamma   90.00
#
_symmetry.space_group_name_H-M   'P 1'
#
loop_
_entity.id
_entity.type
_entity.pdbx_description
1 polymer ?
#
loop_
_entity_poly.entity_id
_entity_poly.type
_entity_poly.pdbx_seq_one_letter_code
_entity_poly.pdbx_strand_id
1 'polypeptide(L)'
;MDGHVDLDAETLRIAKVLYEARRRRDAASPIKGLFGEPGWDILLDLFIARKSRTALQVSSVCAGAGLPSTTVLRWIARLEREGLLVRVADQEDARRRYVSLTARGLRLTTSLLDAIGPIG
;
A
#
# COMPACT_ATOMS: atom_id res chain seq x y z
N MET A 1 29.14 -1.49 -9.92
CA MET A 1 27.71 -1.69 -10.08
C MET A 1 27.49 -2.96 -10.88
N ASP A 2 26.78 -3.84 -10.30
CA ASP A 2 26.39 -5.03 -11.00
C ASP A 2 25.46 -4.64 -12.13
N GLY A 3 25.71 -4.99 -13.33
CA GLY A 3 24.81 -4.71 -14.43
C GLY A 3 23.44 -5.36 -14.30
N HIS A 4 23.07 -5.67 -13.10
CA HIS A 4 21.84 -6.36 -12.80
C HIS A 4 20.68 -5.36 -12.74
N VAL A 5 19.72 -5.54 -13.63
CA VAL A 5 18.50 -4.73 -13.58
C VAL A 5 17.66 -5.26 -12.44
N ASP A 6 17.50 -4.45 -11.43
CA ASP A 6 16.70 -4.80 -10.30
C ASP A 6 15.23 -4.55 -10.62
N LEU A 7 14.52 -5.61 -11.02
CA LEU A 7 13.09 -5.53 -11.33
C LEU A 7 12.27 -5.12 -10.12
N ASP A 8 12.72 -5.48 -8.92
CA ASP A 8 12.06 -5.05 -7.69
C ASP A 8 12.19 -3.54 -7.48
N ALA A 9 13.37 -2.97 -7.78
CA ALA A 9 13.56 -1.53 -7.67
C ALA A 9 12.70 -0.78 -8.69
N GLU A 10 12.59 -1.30 -9.91
CA GLU A 10 11.75 -0.72 -10.94
C GLU A 10 10.29 -0.77 -10.55
N THR A 11 9.81 -1.90 -10.07
CA THR A 11 8.44 -2.05 -9.62
C THR A 11 8.13 -1.13 -8.45
N LEU A 12 9.08 -0.98 -7.51
CA LEU A 12 8.94 -0.07 -6.39
C LEU A 12 8.83 1.38 -6.88
N ARG A 13 9.64 1.76 -7.86
CA ARG A 13 9.60 3.12 -8.42
C ARG A 13 8.23 3.40 -9.04
N ILE A 14 7.69 2.46 -9.80
CA ILE A 14 6.37 2.59 -10.41
C ILE A 14 5.30 2.74 -9.32
N ALA A 15 5.36 1.93 -8.28
CA ALA A 15 4.40 2.01 -7.18
C ALA A 15 4.42 3.39 -6.52
N LYS A 16 5.59 3.96 -6.28
CA LYS A 16 5.73 5.29 -5.69
C LYS A 16 5.15 6.37 -6.59
N VAL A 17 5.41 6.30 -7.89
CA VAL A 17 4.89 7.27 -8.86
C VAL A 17 3.36 7.21 -8.89
N LEU A 18 2.80 6.02 -8.94
CA LEU A 18 1.33 5.84 -8.96
C LEU A 18 0.69 6.36 -7.68
N TYR A 19 1.29 6.07 -6.54
CA TYR A 19 0.78 6.51 -5.25
C TYR A 19 0.73 8.05 -5.20
N GLU A 20 1.81 8.69 -5.58
CA GLU A 20 1.88 10.16 -5.59
C GLU A 20 0.90 10.77 -6.59
N ALA A 21 0.75 10.18 -7.76
CA ALA A 21 -0.19 10.66 -8.77
C ALA A 21 -1.63 10.59 -8.26
N ARG A 22 -1.99 9.51 -7.59
CA ARG A 22 -3.34 9.38 -7.00
C ARG A 22 -3.57 10.42 -5.92
N ARG A 23 -2.55 10.67 -5.08
CA ARG A 23 -2.64 11.69 -4.04
C ARG A 23 -2.87 13.07 -4.63
N ARG A 24 -2.17 13.40 -5.69
CA ARG A 24 -2.35 14.69 -6.38
C ARG A 24 -3.76 14.82 -6.96
N ARG A 25 -4.29 13.75 -7.55
CA ARG A 25 -5.65 13.76 -8.09
C ARG A 25 -6.70 13.94 -7.00
N ASP A 26 -6.53 13.25 -5.88
CA ASP A 26 -7.44 13.38 -4.76
C ASP A 26 -7.43 14.80 -4.21
N ALA A 27 -6.25 15.42 -4.11
CA ALA A 27 -6.11 16.78 -3.63
C ALA A 27 -6.76 17.80 -4.58
N ALA A 28 -6.72 17.53 -5.88
CA ALA A 28 -7.30 18.42 -6.89
C ALA A 28 -8.80 18.23 -7.06
N SER A 29 -9.36 17.10 -6.61
CA SER A 29 -10.77 16.79 -6.79
C SER A 29 -11.62 17.53 -5.74
N PRO A 30 -12.74 18.16 -6.15
CA PRO A 30 -13.69 18.73 -5.19
C PRO A 30 -14.46 17.64 -4.45
N ILE A 31 -14.42 16.40 -4.93
CA ILE A 31 -15.12 15.28 -4.31
C ILE A 31 -14.07 14.30 -3.79
N LYS A 32 -13.95 14.20 -2.47
CA LYS A 32 -13.00 13.30 -1.85
C LYS A 32 -13.37 11.85 -2.13
N GLY A 33 -12.37 11.06 -2.46
CA GLY A 33 -12.56 9.64 -2.72
C GLY A 33 -13.09 9.32 -4.12
N LEU A 34 -13.31 10.35 -4.97
CA LEU A 34 -13.84 10.12 -6.31
C LEU A 34 -12.92 9.24 -7.15
N PHE A 35 -11.61 9.47 -7.07
CA PHE A 35 -10.60 8.71 -7.80
C PHE A 35 -9.92 7.67 -6.93
N GLY A 36 -10.27 7.61 -5.66
CA GLY A 36 -9.61 6.74 -4.71
C GLY A 36 -10.37 5.46 -4.47
N GLU A 37 -9.73 4.33 -4.72
CA GLU A 37 -10.12 3.10 -4.08
C GLU A 37 -9.16 2.92 -2.92
N PRO A 38 -9.60 3.15 -1.68
CA PRO A 38 -8.70 3.08 -0.53
C PRO A 38 -7.96 1.75 -0.45
N GLY A 39 -8.58 0.68 -0.92
CA GLY A 39 -7.95 -0.63 -0.95
C GLY A 39 -6.68 -0.65 -1.79
N TRP A 40 -6.72 -0.04 -2.97
CA TRP A 40 -5.53 0.03 -3.84
C TRP A 40 -4.42 0.85 -3.20
N ASP A 41 -4.75 2.01 -2.64
CA ASP A 41 -3.76 2.86 -1.99
C ASP A 41 -3.11 2.15 -0.80
N ILE A 42 -3.89 1.41 -0.02
CA ILE A 42 -3.37 0.62 1.08
C ILE A 42 -2.40 -0.45 0.57
N LEU A 43 -2.78 -1.18 -0.49
CA LEU A 43 -1.90 -2.20 -1.06
C LEU A 43 -0.60 -1.61 -1.57
N LEU A 44 -0.65 -0.43 -2.21
CA LEU A 44 0.56 0.26 -2.69
C LEU A 44 1.45 0.67 -1.53
N ASP A 45 0.87 1.23 -0.48
CA ASP A 45 1.62 1.64 0.71
C ASP A 45 2.34 0.46 1.34
N LEU A 46 1.63 -0.66 1.49
CA LEU A 46 2.21 -1.88 2.05
C LEU A 46 3.26 -2.51 1.13
N PHE A 47 3.06 -2.40 -0.17
CA PHE A 47 4.04 -2.88 -1.15
C PHE A 47 5.34 -2.07 -1.04
N ILE A 48 5.23 -0.76 -0.99
CA ILE A 48 6.38 0.13 -0.85
C ILE A 48 7.12 -0.18 0.45
N ALA A 49 6.39 -0.32 1.55
CA ALA A 49 6.98 -0.64 2.84
C ALA A 49 7.73 -1.96 2.81
N ARG A 50 7.15 -2.98 2.21
CA ARG A 50 7.79 -4.29 2.12
C ARG A 50 9.07 -4.24 1.30
N LYS A 51 9.04 -3.57 0.16
CA LYS A 51 10.24 -3.43 -0.69
C LYS A 51 11.30 -2.56 -0.06
N SER A 52 10.90 -1.62 0.78
CA SER A 52 11.81 -0.74 1.53
C SER A 52 12.22 -1.34 2.87
N ARG A 53 11.75 -2.54 3.20
CA ARG A 53 12.01 -3.23 4.48
C ARG A 53 11.62 -2.38 5.67
N THR A 54 10.50 -1.70 5.55
CA THR A 54 9.94 -0.85 6.60
C THR A 54 8.68 -1.49 7.15
N ALA A 55 8.59 -1.59 8.46
CA ALA A 55 7.37 -2.07 9.11
C ALA A 55 6.39 -0.91 9.24
N LEU A 56 5.13 -1.14 8.84
CA LEU A 56 4.08 -0.13 8.95
C LEU A 56 3.12 -0.49 10.07
N GLN A 57 2.85 0.48 10.91
CA GLN A 57 1.79 0.36 11.91
C GLN A 57 0.45 0.72 11.26
N VAL A 58 -0.63 0.11 11.76
CA VAL A 58 -1.98 0.41 11.30
C VAL A 58 -2.27 1.91 11.41
N SER A 59 -1.84 2.54 12.50
CA SER A 59 -2.03 3.98 12.70
C SER A 59 -1.35 4.82 11.62
N SER A 60 -0.17 4.39 11.16
CA SER A 60 0.56 5.08 10.10
C SER A 60 -0.18 5.00 8.76
N VAL A 61 -0.76 3.84 8.46
CA VAL A 61 -1.57 3.67 7.25
C VAL A 61 -2.79 4.58 7.29
N CYS A 62 -3.46 4.64 8.43
CA CYS A 62 -4.61 5.53 8.62
C CYS A 62 -4.23 6.99 8.45
N ALA A 63 -3.13 7.41 9.07
CA ALA A 63 -2.68 8.81 9.00
C ALA A 63 -2.29 9.20 7.56
N GLY A 64 -1.66 8.27 6.84
CA GLY A 64 -1.22 8.53 5.46
C GLY A 64 -2.33 8.54 4.43
N ALA A 65 -3.48 7.95 4.74
CA ALA A 65 -4.54 7.77 3.75
C ALA A 65 -5.31 9.05 3.43
N GLY A 66 -5.31 10.05 4.32
CA GLY A 66 -6.08 11.27 4.11
C GLY A 66 -7.59 11.07 4.19
N LEU A 67 -8.02 9.97 4.77
CA LEU A 67 -9.42 9.59 4.94
C LEU A 67 -9.71 9.36 6.42
N PRO A 68 -10.98 9.35 6.83
CA PRO A 68 -11.31 8.99 8.21
C PRO A 68 -10.75 7.61 8.57
N SER A 69 -10.20 7.48 9.75
CA SER A 69 -9.61 6.22 10.21
C SER A 69 -10.60 5.05 10.15
N THR A 70 -11.88 5.32 10.42
CA THR A 70 -12.92 4.29 10.34
C THR A 70 -13.05 3.71 8.93
N THR A 71 -12.93 4.56 7.91
CA THR A 71 -12.98 4.12 6.51
C THR A 71 -11.76 3.25 6.18
N VAL A 72 -10.57 3.71 6.58
CA VAL A 72 -9.33 2.97 6.33
C VAL A 72 -9.36 1.63 7.05
N LEU A 73 -9.81 1.60 8.31
CA LEU A 73 -9.88 0.36 9.09
C LEU A 73 -10.84 -0.65 8.47
N ARG A 74 -11.96 -0.20 7.90
CA ARG A 74 -12.87 -1.09 7.17
C ARG A 74 -12.19 -1.72 5.97
N TRP A 75 -11.43 -0.94 5.22
CA TRP A 75 -10.72 -1.46 4.07
C TRP A 75 -9.61 -2.43 4.47
N ILE A 76 -8.88 -2.12 5.54
CA ILE A 76 -7.87 -3.04 6.07
C ILE A 76 -8.53 -4.37 6.44
N ALA A 77 -9.65 -4.33 7.14
CA ALA A 77 -10.38 -5.54 7.52
C ALA A 77 -10.85 -6.34 6.31
N ARG A 78 -11.33 -5.66 5.27
CA ARG A 78 -11.75 -6.31 4.04
C ARG A 78 -10.59 -6.99 3.32
N LEU A 79 -9.46 -6.29 3.20
CA LEU A 79 -8.28 -6.84 2.56
C LEU A 79 -7.73 -8.03 3.35
N GLU A 80 -7.82 -7.96 4.68
CA GLU A 80 -7.42 -9.06 5.55
C GLU A 80 -8.31 -10.29 5.33
N ARG A 81 -9.62 -10.09 5.22
CA ARG A 81 -10.55 -11.18 4.95
C ARG A 81 -10.30 -11.83 3.59
N GLU A 82 -9.86 -11.05 2.63
CA GLU A 82 -9.51 -11.56 1.30
C GLU A 82 -8.11 -12.19 1.26
N GLY A 83 -7.42 -12.21 2.38
CA GLY A 83 -6.11 -12.86 2.48
C GLY A 83 -4.97 -12.06 1.86
N LEU A 84 -5.15 -10.76 1.67
CA LEU A 84 -4.15 -9.93 0.99
C LEU A 84 -3.19 -9.25 1.97
N LEU A 85 -3.62 -9.06 3.20
CA LEU A 85 -2.76 -8.51 4.24
C LEU A 85 -3.04 -9.20 5.57
N VAL A 86 -2.14 -8.98 6.52
CA VAL A 86 -2.25 -9.53 7.87
C VAL A 86 -1.87 -8.43 8.87
N ARG A 87 -2.58 -8.41 9.98
CA ARG A 87 -2.26 -7.55 11.11
C ARG A 87 -1.63 -8.40 12.21
N VAL A 88 -0.52 -7.94 12.73
CA VAL A 88 0.24 -8.67 13.75
C VAL A 88 0.50 -7.73 14.92
N ALA A 89 0.16 -8.17 16.13
CA ALA A 89 0.47 -7.40 17.32
C ALA A 89 1.98 -7.35 17.56
N ASP A 90 2.47 -6.20 18.04
CA ASP A 90 3.85 -6.09 18.45
C ASP A 90 4.10 -6.99 19.65
N GLN A 91 5.19 -7.73 19.63
CA GLN A 91 5.54 -8.64 20.74
C GLN A 91 5.83 -7.91 22.03
N GLU A 92 6.32 -6.68 21.95
CA GLU A 92 6.69 -5.90 23.11
C GLU A 92 5.55 -5.00 23.61
N ASP A 93 4.69 -4.55 22.70
CA ASP A 93 3.58 -3.67 23.04
C ASP A 93 2.35 -4.05 22.20
N ALA A 94 1.44 -4.78 22.83
CA ALA A 94 0.24 -5.28 22.15
C ALA A 94 -0.70 -4.17 21.67
N ARG A 95 -0.49 -2.93 22.13
CA ARG A 95 -1.28 -1.79 21.65
C ARG A 95 -0.87 -1.38 20.24
N ARG A 96 0.34 -1.76 19.81
CA ARG A 96 0.81 -1.52 18.45
C ARG A 96 0.46 -2.72 17.59
N ARG A 97 -0.05 -2.43 16.43
CA ARG A 97 -0.31 -3.46 15.42
C ARG A 97 0.38 -3.07 14.14
N TYR A 98 1.11 -4.01 13.62
CA TYR A 98 1.75 -3.88 12.32
C TYR A 98 0.87 -4.51 11.26
N VAL A 99 0.98 -4.01 10.06
CA VAL A 99 0.24 -4.51 8.92
C VAL A 99 1.23 -4.77 7.79
N SER A 100 1.07 -5.90 7.11
CA SER A 100 1.94 -6.27 6.00
C SER A 100 1.18 -7.09 4.99
N LEU A 101 1.70 -7.12 3.77
CA LEU A 101 1.14 -7.97 2.73
C LEU A 101 1.42 -9.43 3.05
N THR A 102 0.43 -10.27 2.76
CA THR A 102 0.66 -11.71 2.67
C THR A 102 1.38 -12.03 1.37
N ALA A 103 1.83 -13.27 1.20
CA ALA A 103 2.39 -13.70 -0.08
C ALA A 103 1.38 -13.50 -1.22
N ARG A 104 0.10 -13.77 -0.96
CA ARG A 104 -0.97 -13.55 -1.93
C ARG A 104 -1.12 -12.07 -2.26
N GLY A 105 -1.10 -11.21 -1.24
CA GLY A 105 -1.20 -9.76 -1.44
C GLY A 105 -0.02 -9.22 -2.24
N LEU A 106 1.19 -9.71 -1.95
CA LEU A 106 2.37 -9.32 -2.70
C LEU A 106 2.27 -9.74 -4.16
N ARG A 107 1.86 -10.98 -4.42
CA ARG A 107 1.70 -11.46 -5.79
C ARG A 107 0.65 -10.69 -6.56
N LEU A 108 -0.49 -10.42 -5.94
CA LEU A 108 -1.56 -9.66 -6.59
C LEU A 108 -1.11 -8.24 -6.92
N THR A 109 -0.50 -7.56 -5.95
CA THR A 109 -0.05 -6.18 -6.16
C THR A 109 1.02 -6.12 -7.26
N THR A 110 1.98 -7.04 -7.23
CA THR A 110 3.01 -7.13 -8.27
C THR A 110 2.37 -7.35 -9.64
N SER A 111 1.42 -8.27 -9.73
CA SER A 111 0.73 -8.58 -10.98
C SER A 111 -0.03 -7.38 -11.54
N LEU A 112 -0.69 -6.62 -10.67
CA LEU A 112 -1.41 -5.41 -11.08
C LEU A 112 -0.45 -4.31 -11.56
N LEU A 113 0.68 -4.14 -10.87
CA LEU A 113 1.69 -3.18 -11.27
C LEU A 113 2.31 -3.55 -12.63
N ASP A 114 2.57 -4.83 -12.84
CA ASP A 114 3.09 -5.32 -14.13
C ASP A 114 2.09 -5.09 -15.25
N ALA A 115 0.81 -5.27 -14.98
CA ALA A 115 -0.25 -5.06 -15.97
C ALA A 115 -0.38 -3.59 -16.37
N ILE A 116 -0.12 -2.66 -15.43
CA ILE A 116 -0.13 -1.23 -15.73
C ILE A 116 1.06 -0.87 -16.61
N GLY A 117 2.18 -1.58 -16.46
CA GLY A 117 3.38 -1.39 -17.25
C GLY A 117 4.18 -0.16 -16.86
N PRO A 118 5.28 0.08 -17.55
CA PRO A 118 6.13 1.23 -17.25
C PRO A 118 5.40 2.52 -17.59
N ILE A 119 5.48 3.48 -16.67
CA ILE A 119 4.94 4.81 -16.86
C ILE A 119 6.09 5.67 -17.32
N GLY A 120 6.04 6.01 -18.56
CA GLY A 120 7.06 6.85 -19.19
C GLY A 120 6.91 8.29 -18.84
#